data_a9ef66df2d56e7e2eb85af0d39108641
#
_entry.id   a9ef66df2d56e7e2eb85af0d39108641
#
_cell.length_a   1.000
_cell.length_b   1.000
_cell.length_c   1.000
_cell.angle_alpha   90.00
_cell.angle_beta   90.00
_cell.angle_gamma   90.00
#
_symmetry.space_group_name_H-M   'P 1'
#
loop_
_entity.id
_entity.type
_entity.pdbx_description
1 polymer ?
#
loop_
_entity_poly.entity_id
_entity_poly.type
_entity_poly.pdbx_seq_one_letter_code
_entity_poly.pdbx_strand_id
1 'polypeptide(L)'
;MRNSKIFIAVISVISVILLLQNIPGKIDLRSVKIPFVQKNKQIANTVIDPQKIDLRFLAIPFQKDLSYKLGLDLQGGTQLTYKVDMKGIKKEAQQDAFESARDVIERRINYLGVSEPTIQTIKLANEYRIVVDLPGMSNVSQAIDLIGATAQLTFWEGGKEKPIQTPGQDMFLYTLGQLIGANPLPTKLTGKDLQKATVVFDKTTGKPQVQIQFSGQGAKYFDEITKRNIGHPVAIALDNQVISAPVVQTEIANGIAVISGTFTPDIAKNLAIALNAGALPAPLHVIAQSSVGPSLGIDSLHKSMFAAIIGFLSIIFFMTYIYRKEGVIACVALAMYTVITLFIYKLIPVTLTLAGIAGFILSIGMAVDANILIFERMKEELRRGKPRDIAMKNGFSRAWTSIRDSNITSIITCAILFYFGSGIVRGFALTLFLGIVISMFSAITITRNLLYVFDTKEKKSSINH
;
A
#
# COMPACT_ATOMS: atom_id res chain seq x y z
N MET A 1 -9.75 33.79 26.34
CA MET A 1 -8.32 33.90 26.68
C MET A 1 -7.76 32.67 27.42
N ARG A 2 -8.35 32.21 28.54
CA ARG A 2 -7.88 30.99 29.24
C ARG A 2 -7.95 29.75 28.31
N ASN A 3 -9.00 29.63 27.49
CA ASN A 3 -9.20 28.53 26.55
C ASN A 3 -8.14 28.50 25.44
N SER A 4 -7.68 29.65 24.90
CA SER A 4 -6.64 29.67 23.85
C SER A 4 -5.28 29.24 24.36
N LYS A 5 -4.91 29.57 25.61
CA LYS A 5 -3.65 29.11 26.23
C LYS A 5 -3.66 27.61 26.47
N ILE A 6 -4.77 27.07 27.00
CA ILE A 6 -4.95 25.63 27.19
C ILE A 6 -4.92 24.92 25.83
N PHE A 7 -5.60 25.46 24.82
CA PHE A 7 -5.63 24.90 23.49
C PHE A 7 -4.23 24.82 22.85
N ILE A 8 -3.43 25.89 22.94
CA ILE A 8 -2.05 25.89 22.43
C ILE A 8 -1.18 24.91 23.21
N ALA A 9 -1.29 24.87 24.53
CA ALA A 9 -0.54 23.92 25.34
C ALA A 9 -0.85 22.47 24.92
N VAL A 10 -2.12 22.16 24.75
CA VAL A 10 -2.57 20.83 24.28
C VAL A 10 -2.04 20.52 22.88
N ILE A 11 -2.20 21.43 21.92
CA ILE A 11 -1.68 21.22 20.56
C ILE A 11 -0.15 21.11 20.55
N SER A 12 0.56 21.92 21.34
CA SER A 12 2.03 21.83 21.43
C SER A 12 2.47 20.48 22.00
N VAL A 13 1.82 19.99 23.05
CA VAL A 13 2.09 18.66 23.61
C VAL A 13 1.78 17.57 22.57
N ILE A 14 0.64 17.66 21.91
CA ILE A 14 0.29 16.72 20.82
C ILE A 14 1.35 16.77 19.71
N SER A 15 1.76 17.96 19.27
CA SER A 15 2.79 18.11 18.23
C SER A 15 4.14 17.52 18.63
N VAL A 16 4.53 17.63 19.89
CA VAL A 16 5.77 17.01 20.42
C VAL A 16 5.64 15.47 20.41
N ILE A 17 4.50 14.94 20.86
CA ILE A 17 4.23 13.50 20.80
C ILE A 17 4.27 12.99 19.35
N LEU A 18 3.62 13.71 18.44
CA LEU A 18 3.62 13.37 17.01
C LEU A 18 5.03 13.50 16.37
N LEU A 19 5.83 14.47 16.81
CA LEU A 19 7.22 14.60 16.39
C LEU A 19 8.02 13.36 16.79
N LEU A 20 7.88 12.90 18.03
CA LEU A 20 8.53 11.69 18.53
C LEU A 20 8.11 10.47 17.72
N GLN A 21 6.85 10.36 17.35
CA GLN A 21 6.33 9.26 16.50
C GLN A 21 6.80 9.34 15.05
N ASN A 22 7.26 10.49 14.58
CA ASN A 22 7.83 10.66 13.25
C ASN A 22 9.31 10.28 13.15
N ILE A 23 10.00 10.09 14.28
CA ILE A 23 11.41 9.68 14.30
C ILE A 23 11.50 8.20 13.87
N PRO A 24 12.31 7.89 12.84
CA PRO A 24 12.55 6.51 12.46
C PRO A 24 13.46 5.82 13.49
N GLY A 25 13.03 4.68 14.01
CA GLY A 25 13.82 3.86 14.93
C GLY A 25 13.28 3.79 16.36
N LYS A 26 13.85 2.88 17.14
CA LYS A 26 13.49 2.70 18.55
C LYS A 26 14.20 3.73 19.41
N ILE A 27 13.45 4.41 20.27
CA ILE A 27 14.01 5.36 21.25
C ILE A 27 14.36 4.59 22.52
N ASP A 28 15.65 4.43 22.78
CA ASP A 28 16.12 3.84 24.03
C ASP A 28 16.26 4.93 25.11
N LEU A 29 15.27 4.99 25.99
CA LEU A 29 15.28 5.96 27.10
C LEU A 29 16.33 5.67 28.19
N ARG A 30 17.00 4.51 28.14
CA ARG A 30 18.10 4.16 29.06
C ARG A 30 19.33 5.03 28.84
N SER A 31 19.49 5.57 27.62
CA SER A 31 20.65 6.39 27.23
C SER A 31 20.44 7.89 27.44
N VAL A 32 19.23 8.33 27.76
CA VAL A 32 18.88 9.75 27.93
C VAL A 32 19.26 10.22 29.33
N LYS A 33 20.38 10.91 29.47
CA LYS A 33 20.78 11.59 30.70
C LYS A 33 20.05 12.94 30.80
N ILE A 34 19.09 13.05 31.70
CA ILE A 34 18.43 14.32 31.98
C ILE A 34 19.27 15.07 33.01
N PRO A 35 19.82 16.26 32.71
CA PRO A 35 20.78 16.96 33.58
C PRO A 35 20.23 17.44 34.92
N PHE A 36 18.92 17.33 35.16
CA PHE A 36 18.25 17.85 36.40
C PHE A 36 17.63 16.77 37.31
N VAL A 37 17.81 15.47 37.02
CA VAL A 37 17.24 14.40 37.86
C VAL A 37 18.34 13.69 38.61
N GLN A 38 18.23 13.73 39.96
CA GLN A 38 19.16 13.08 40.87
C GLN A 38 19.38 11.59 40.59
N LYS A 39 20.60 11.15 40.82
CA LYS A 39 21.36 9.98 40.40
C LYS A 39 20.77 8.58 40.63
N ASN A 40 19.52 8.36 41.02
CA ASN A 40 19.06 7.02 41.42
C ASN A 40 17.61 6.63 41.08
N LYS A 41 16.97 7.23 40.07
CA LYS A 41 15.75 6.65 39.50
C LYS A 41 15.97 6.33 38.01
N GLN A 42 16.09 5.06 37.69
CA GLN A 42 15.92 4.58 36.32
C GLN A 42 14.51 4.94 35.88
N ILE A 43 14.37 5.90 34.94
CA ILE A 43 13.09 6.52 34.60
C ILE A 43 12.18 5.60 33.79
N ALA A 44 12.67 4.57 33.21
CA ALA A 44 11.91 3.39 32.76
C ALA A 44 12.84 2.38 32.06
N ASN A 45 12.61 1.11 32.28
CA ASN A 45 13.21 0.02 31.50
C ASN A 45 12.50 -0.14 30.14
N THR A 46 12.05 0.95 29.54
CA THR A 46 11.13 0.94 28.41
C THR A 46 11.84 1.42 27.14
N VAL A 47 11.94 0.56 26.17
CA VAL A 47 12.26 0.91 24.78
C VAL A 47 10.93 1.33 24.13
N ILE A 48 10.80 2.58 23.77
CA ILE A 48 9.62 3.06 23.04
C ILE A 48 9.87 2.83 21.56
N ASP A 49 9.03 2.03 20.92
CA ASP A 49 8.98 1.90 19.47
C ASP A 49 7.95 2.91 18.92
N PRO A 50 8.40 4.07 18.42
CA PRO A 50 7.50 5.12 17.96
C PRO A 50 6.75 4.74 16.68
N GLN A 51 7.11 3.65 16.03
CA GLN A 51 6.43 3.16 14.84
C GLN A 51 5.20 2.31 15.16
N LYS A 52 4.96 1.97 16.43
CA LYS A 52 3.80 1.18 16.85
C LYS A 52 2.97 1.91 17.88
N ILE A 53 1.69 2.14 17.55
CA ILE A 53 0.70 2.52 18.55
C ILE A 53 0.12 1.25 19.15
N ASP A 54 0.36 1.05 20.44
CA ASP A 54 -0.22 -0.04 21.21
C ASP A 54 -1.06 0.57 22.35
N LEU A 55 -2.38 0.54 22.22
CA LEU A 55 -3.33 1.05 23.21
C LEU A 55 -3.83 -0.04 24.16
N ARG A 56 -3.25 -1.23 24.15
CA ARG A 56 -3.65 -2.32 25.05
C ARG A 56 -3.45 -1.98 26.51
N PHE A 57 -2.52 -1.05 26.83
CA PHE A 57 -2.34 -0.50 28.19
C PHE A 57 -3.56 0.28 28.71
N LEU A 58 -4.43 0.76 27.82
CA LEU A 58 -5.71 1.41 28.14
C LEU A 58 -6.90 0.44 28.02
N ALA A 59 -6.65 -0.89 27.99
CA ALA A 59 -7.64 -1.94 27.75
C ALA A 59 -8.37 -1.83 26.38
N ILE A 60 -7.81 -1.09 25.43
CA ILE A 60 -8.32 -0.96 24.07
C ILE A 60 -7.50 -1.93 23.18
N PRO A 61 -8.12 -2.93 22.52
CA PRO A 61 -7.41 -3.90 21.67
C PRO A 61 -7.05 -3.26 20.32
N PHE A 62 -6.25 -2.18 20.33
CA PHE A 62 -5.82 -1.48 19.13
C PHE A 62 -4.30 -1.46 19.05
N GLN A 63 -3.77 -2.09 17.99
CA GLN A 63 -2.36 -2.06 17.64
C GLN A 63 -2.25 -1.70 16.16
N LYS A 64 -1.51 -0.64 15.84
CA LYS A 64 -1.27 -0.20 14.45
C LYS A 64 0.20 0.10 14.24
N ASP A 65 0.73 -0.43 13.15
CA ASP A 65 2.05 -0.05 12.64
C ASP A 65 1.93 1.31 11.92
N LEU A 66 2.80 2.24 12.29
CA LEU A 66 2.87 3.60 11.76
C LEU A 66 4.13 3.80 10.91
N SER A 67 4.58 2.78 10.19
CA SER A 67 5.66 2.92 9.22
C SER A 67 5.21 3.73 8.01
N TYR A 68 6.14 4.46 7.37
CA TYR A 68 5.88 5.08 6.07
C TYR A 68 5.90 4.02 4.98
N LYS A 69 4.86 4.01 4.16
CA LYS A 69 4.84 3.23 2.93
C LYS A 69 5.52 4.02 1.82
N LEU A 70 6.63 3.51 1.34
CA LEU A 70 7.36 4.13 0.24
C LEU A 70 6.93 3.53 -1.10
N GLY A 71 6.78 4.38 -2.11
CA GLY A 71 6.46 3.96 -3.46
C GLY A 71 7.63 3.30 -4.17
N LEU A 72 7.33 2.69 -5.30
CA LEU A 72 8.27 1.98 -6.15
C LEU A 72 9.46 2.86 -6.60
N ASP A 73 9.19 4.13 -6.85
CA ASP A 73 10.16 5.15 -7.26
C ASP A 73 11.16 5.54 -6.17
N LEU A 74 10.86 5.21 -4.90
CA LEU A 74 11.74 5.44 -3.75
C LEU A 74 12.45 4.18 -3.26
N GLN A 75 11.77 3.03 -3.27
CA GLN A 75 12.36 1.75 -2.83
C GLN A 75 13.03 0.98 -3.96
N GLY A 76 12.72 1.34 -5.20
CA GLY A 76 13.01 0.49 -6.34
C GLY A 76 12.06 -0.69 -6.44
N GLY A 77 12.08 -1.39 -7.56
CA GLY A 77 11.25 -2.54 -7.82
C GLY A 77 10.62 -2.52 -9.21
N THR A 78 9.53 -3.28 -9.39
CA THR A 78 8.90 -3.48 -10.70
C THR A 78 7.42 -3.11 -10.65
N GLN A 79 6.96 -2.36 -11.65
CA GLN A 79 5.54 -2.14 -11.94
C GLN A 79 5.15 -2.93 -13.18
N LEU A 80 4.08 -3.71 -13.06
CA LEU A 80 3.49 -4.46 -14.16
C LEU A 80 2.06 -4.00 -14.39
N THR A 81 1.70 -3.74 -15.64
CA THR A 81 0.33 -3.45 -16.03
C THR A 81 -0.21 -4.60 -16.84
N TYR A 82 -1.23 -5.25 -16.33
CA TYR A 82 -1.93 -6.34 -17.00
C TYR A 82 -3.24 -5.85 -17.61
N LYS A 83 -3.53 -6.29 -18.82
CA LYS A 83 -4.85 -6.26 -19.42
C LYS A 83 -5.52 -7.60 -19.13
N VAL A 84 -6.74 -7.56 -18.61
CA VAL A 84 -7.56 -8.75 -18.36
C VAL A 84 -8.38 -9.03 -19.61
N ASP A 85 -8.24 -10.22 -20.21
CA ASP A 85 -9.01 -10.60 -21.39
C ASP A 85 -10.40 -11.09 -20.99
N MET A 86 -11.40 -10.26 -21.22
CA MET A 86 -12.80 -10.55 -20.91
C MET A 86 -13.54 -11.27 -22.01
N LYS A 87 -12.84 -11.74 -23.09
CA LYS A 87 -13.47 -12.49 -24.17
C LYS A 87 -14.11 -13.78 -23.62
N GLY A 88 -15.34 -14.03 -24.02
CA GLY A 88 -16.08 -15.21 -23.56
C GLY A 88 -16.76 -15.07 -22.19
N ILE A 89 -16.53 -14.00 -21.46
CA ILE A 89 -17.19 -13.72 -20.17
C ILE A 89 -18.42 -12.83 -20.42
N LYS A 90 -19.60 -13.25 -19.94
CA LYS A 90 -20.83 -12.47 -20.04
C LYS A 90 -20.67 -11.12 -19.35
N LYS A 91 -21.27 -10.05 -19.91
CA LYS A 91 -21.12 -8.67 -19.41
C LYS A 91 -21.46 -8.53 -17.94
N GLU A 92 -22.46 -9.25 -17.45
CA GLU A 92 -22.91 -9.24 -16.06
C GLU A 92 -21.87 -9.83 -15.10
N ALA A 93 -21.07 -10.80 -15.59
CA ALA A 93 -20.04 -11.49 -14.80
C ALA A 93 -18.64 -10.86 -14.94
N GLN A 94 -18.46 -9.87 -15.82
CA GLN A 94 -17.13 -9.29 -16.07
C GLN A 94 -16.57 -8.54 -14.85
N GLN A 95 -17.42 -7.87 -14.09
CA GLN A 95 -16.99 -7.16 -12.88
C GLN A 95 -16.52 -8.16 -11.81
N ASP A 96 -17.28 -9.23 -11.58
CA ASP A 96 -16.93 -10.27 -10.60
C ASP A 96 -15.62 -11.00 -11.00
N ALA A 97 -15.46 -11.29 -12.30
CA ALA A 97 -14.23 -11.88 -12.83
C ALA A 97 -13.04 -10.93 -12.65
N PHE A 98 -13.24 -9.61 -12.81
CA PHE A 98 -12.19 -8.62 -12.62
C PHE A 98 -11.74 -8.53 -11.17
N GLU A 99 -12.67 -8.49 -10.22
CA GLU A 99 -12.38 -8.47 -8.80
C GLU A 99 -11.72 -9.78 -8.34
N SER A 100 -12.23 -10.91 -8.82
CA SER A 100 -11.61 -12.22 -8.56
C SER A 100 -10.18 -12.32 -9.09
N ALA A 101 -9.91 -11.78 -10.30
CA ALA A 101 -8.55 -11.73 -10.85
C ALA A 101 -7.63 -10.90 -9.96
N ARG A 102 -8.07 -9.74 -9.48
CA ARG A 102 -7.33 -8.92 -8.52
C ARG A 102 -6.99 -9.72 -7.25
N ASP A 103 -7.97 -10.39 -6.68
CA ASP A 103 -7.80 -11.14 -5.42
C ASP A 103 -6.84 -12.34 -5.58
N VAL A 104 -6.86 -13.00 -6.75
CA VAL A 104 -5.89 -14.06 -7.08
C VAL A 104 -4.48 -13.49 -7.18
N ILE A 105 -4.31 -12.36 -7.89
CA ILE A 105 -3.03 -11.66 -8.01
C ILE A 105 -2.50 -11.26 -6.62
N GLU A 106 -3.36 -10.68 -5.77
CA GLU A 106 -3.00 -10.27 -4.41
C GLU A 106 -2.49 -11.46 -3.58
N ARG A 107 -3.20 -12.60 -3.62
CA ARG A 107 -2.73 -13.82 -2.94
C ARG A 107 -1.38 -14.29 -3.45
N ARG A 108 -1.16 -14.31 -4.77
CA ARG A 108 0.13 -14.73 -5.36
C ARG A 108 1.28 -13.86 -4.91
N ILE A 109 1.08 -12.55 -4.90
CA ILE A 109 2.09 -11.58 -4.48
C ILE A 109 2.40 -11.72 -2.99
N ASN A 110 1.37 -11.93 -2.16
CA ASN A 110 1.55 -12.16 -0.72
C ASN A 110 2.36 -13.44 -0.45
N TYR A 111 2.15 -14.51 -1.22
CA TYR A 111 2.95 -15.73 -1.12
C TYR A 111 4.40 -15.55 -1.61
N LEU A 112 4.66 -14.60 -2.51
CA LEU A 112 6.02 -14.22 -2.91
C LEU A 112 6.80 -13.53 -1.79
N GLY A 113 6.11 -13.05 -0.76
CA GLY A 113 6.73 -12.33 0.34
C GLY A 113 7.18 -10.90 -0.04
N VAL A 114 6.58 -10.32 -1.08
CA VAL A 114 6.80 -8.92 -1.44
C VAL A 114 6.23 -8.04 -0.34
N SER A 115 7.06 -7.18 0.22
CA SER A 115 6.63 -6.23 1.25
C SER A 115 5.78 -5.13 0.64
N GLU A 116 4.54 -5.01 1.12
CA GLU A 116 3.63 -3.91 0.78
C GLU A 116 3.36 -3.69 -0.72
N PRO A 117 2.90 -4.71 -1.46
CA PRO A 117 2.54 -4.55 -2.85
C PRO A 117 1.34 -3.61 -2.98
N THR A 118 1.28 -2.85 -4.08
CA THR A 118 0.11 -2.04 -4.39
C THR A 118 -0.56 -2.58 -5.64
N ILE A 119 -1.86 -2.92 -5.54
CA ILE A 119 -2.64 -3.42 -6.66
C ILE A 119 -3.76 -2.41 -6.94
N GLN A 120 -3.77 -1.88 -8.16
CA GLN A 120 -4.77 -0.92 -8.61
C GLN A 120 -5.56 -1.48 -9.78
N THR A 121 -6.87 -1.36 -9.72
CA THR A 121 -7.78 -1.72 -10.80
C THR A 121 -8.18 -0.48 -11.58
N ILE A 122 -8.09 -0.55 -12.91
CA ILE A 122 -8.45 0.55 -13.81
C ILE A 122 -9.44 0.01 -14.83
N LYS A 123 -10.62 0.62 -14.88
CA LYS A 123 -11.64 0.31 -15.88
C LYS A 123 -11.78 1.50 -16.83
N LEU A 124 -11.45 1.29 -18.09
CA LEU A 124 -11.53 2.29 -19.16
C LEU A 124 -12.52 1.78 -20.22
N ALA A 125 -13.71 2.35 -20.24
CA ALA A 125 -14.77 1.94 -21.19
C ALA A 125 -14.94 0.41 -21.27
N ASN A 126 -14.28 -0.26 -22.20
CA ASN A 126 -14.31 -1.72 -22.41
C ASN A 126 -13.01 -2.43 -22.05
N GLU A 127 -12.03 -1.75 -21.46
CA GLU A 127 -10.77 -2.36 -21.04
C GLU A 127 -10.67 -2.46 -19.53
N TYR A 128 -10.30 -3.66 -19.07
CA TYR A 128 -10.03 -3.97 -17.69
C TYR A 128 -8.52 -4.12 -17.49
N ARG A 129 -7.91 -3.28 -16.67
CA ARG A 129 -6.46 -3.28 -16.40
C ARG A 129 -6.18 -3.41 -14.93
N ILE A 130 -5.15 -4.17 -14.57
CA ILE A 130 -4.63 -4.31 -13.22
C ILE A 130 -3.18 -3.83 -13.23
N VAL A 131 -2.89 -2.81 -12.44
CA VAL A 131 -1.54 -2.30 -12.21
C VAL A 131 -1.03 -2.87 -10.90
N VAL A 132 0.12 -3.50 -10.95
CA VAL A 132 0.75 -4.18 -9.82
C VAL A 132 2.11 -3.55 -9.57
N ASP A 133 2.29 -2.95 -8.41
CA ASP A 133 3.57 -2.43 -7.94
C ASP A 133 4.20 -3.45 -6.99
N LEU A 134 5.43 -3.86 -7.28
CA LEU A 134 6.20 -4.86 -6.56
C LEU A 134 7.49 -4.24 -6.01
N PRO A 135 7.42 -3.54 -4.85
CA PRO A 135 8.59 -2.92 -4.25
C PRO A 135 9.66 -3.97 -3.90
N GLY A 136 10.93 -3.62 -4.16
CA GLY A 136 12.07 -4.48 -3.84
C GLY A 136 12.26 -5.70 -4.75
N MET A 137 11.33 -5.98 -5.68
CA MET A 137 11.45 -7.09 -6.62
C MET A 137 12.21 -6.65 -7.89
N SER A 138 13.38 -7.23 -8.12
CA SER A 138 14.23 -6.95 -9.29
C SER A 138 14.04 -7.97 -10.42
N ASN A 139 13.59 -9.19 -10.11
CA ASN A 139 13.38 -10.23 -11.12
C ASN A 139 11.97 -10.14 -11.73
N VAL A 140 11.89 -9.38 -12.81
CA VAL A 140 10.65 -9.11 -13.52
C VAL A 140 10.03 -10.35 -14.15
N SER A 141 10.87 -11.22 -14.76
CA SER A 141 10.39 -12.44 -15.43
C SER A 141 9.68 -13.37 -14.45
N GLN A 142 10.26 -13.58 -13.28
CA GLN A 142 9.64 -14.39 -12.22
C GLN A 142 8.29 -13.83 -11.77
N ALA A 143 8.17 -12.50 -11.68
CA ALA A 143 6.91 -11.85 -11.32
C ALA A 143 5.85 -12.07 -12.41
N ILE A 144 6.21 -11.89 -13.67
CA ILE A 144 5.31 -12.08 -14.82
C ILE A 144 4.81 -13.52 -14.85
N ASP A 145 5.71 -14.48 -14.77
CA ASP A 145 5.39 -15.93 -14.87
C ASP A 145 4.44 -16.34 -13.74
N LEU A 146 4.71 -15.88 -12.52
CA LEU A 146 3.91 -16.26 -11.36
C LEU A 146 2.55 -15.58 -11.31
N ILE A 147 2.50 -14.28 -11.61
CA ILE A 147 1.25 -13.52 -11.60
C ILE A 147 0.37 -13.91 -12.79
N GLY A 148 0.97 -14.10 -13.95
CA GLY A 148 0.26 -14.35 -15.21
C GLY A 148 -0.23 -15.79 -15.40
N ALA A 149 0.34 -16.79 -14.69
CA ALA A 149 -0.07 -18.17 -14.80
C ALA A 149 -1.57 -18.32 -14.53
N THR A 150 -2.32 -19.01 -15.40
CA THR A 150 -3.75 -19.26 -15.14
C THR A 150 -3.96 -20.26 -14.02
N ALA A 151 -3.01 -21.23 -13.86
CA ALA A 151 -2.96 -22.22 -12.79
C ALA A 151 -4.26 -23.02 -12.63
N GLN A 152 -4.89 -23.34 -13.74
CA GLN A 152 -6.09 -24.17 -13.79
C GLN A 152 -5.72 -25.64 -13.65
N LEU A 153 -5.84 -26.16 -12.43
CA LEU A 153 -5.59 -27.58 -12.12
C LEU A 153 -6.80 -28.41 -12.53
N THR A 154 -6.55 -29.45 -13.35
CA THR A 154 -7.56 -30.40 -13.79
C THR A 154 -7.03 -31.84 -13.67
N PHE A 155 -7.96 -32.80 -13.46
CA PHE A 155 -7.67 -34.21 -13.35
C PHE A 155 -8.41 -34.95 -14.46
N TRP A 156 -7.71 -35.90 -15.10
CA TRP A 156 -8.23 -36.61 -16.26
C TRP A 156 -8.06 -38.12 -16.05
N GLU A 157 -9.12 -38.84 -16.38
CA GLU A 157 -9.13 -40.31 -16.33
C GLU A 157 -9.02 -40.89 -17.72
N GLY A 158 -8.40 -42.08 -17.83
CA GLY A 158 -8.24 -42.81 -19.06
C GLY A 158 -9.56 -43.36 -19.62
N GLY A 159 -9.73 -43.27 -20.91
CA GLY A 159 -10.80 -43.98 -21.61
C GLY A 159 -10.49 -45.48 -21.70
N LYS A 160 -11.52 -46.31 -21.97
CA LYS A 160 -11.40 -47.77 -22.06
C LYS A 160 -10.78 -48.26 -23.39
N GLU A 161 -10.51 -47.37 -24.34
CA GLU A 161 -10.01 -47.68 -25.64
C GLU A 161 -8.50 -47.49 -25.77
N LYS A 162 -7.88 -48.16 -26.76
CA LYS A 162 -6.43 -48.03 -27.01
C LYS A 162 -6.04 -46.61 -27.41
N PRO A 163 -4.79 -46.16 -27.10
CA PRO A 163 -4.32 -44.82 -27.42
C PRO A 163 -4.45 -44.49 -28.92
N ILE A 164 -4.83 -43.24 -29.22
CA ILE A 164 -4.91 -42.74 -30.59
C ILE A 164 -3.49 -42.59 -31.14
N GLN A 165 -3.20 -43.20 -32.27
CA GLN A 165 -1.83 -43.20 -32.84
C GLN A 165 -1.53 -42.00 -33.74
N THR A 166 -2.54 -41.24 -34.12
CA THR A 166 -2.38 -40.06 -34.99
C THR A 166 -2.58 -38.77 -34.24
N PRO A 167 -1.67 -37.79 -34.34
CA PRO A 167 -1.86 -36.48 -33.74
C PRO A 167 -3.14 -35.81 -34.30
N GLY A 168 -4.09 -35.55 -33.45
CA GLY A 168 -5.26 -34.73 -33.75
C GLY A 168 -4.93 -33.23 -33.75
N GLN A 169 -5.94 -32.39 -34.02
CA GLN A 169 -5.79 -30.91 -33.98
C GLN A 169 -5.46 -30.38 -32.56
N ASP A 170 -5.77 -31.15 -31.51
CA ASP A 170 -5.50 -30.78 -30.11
C ASP A 170 -4.35 -31.62 -29.54
N MET A 171 -3.18 -30.98 -29.43
CA MET A 171 -1.97 -31.61 -28.90
C MET A 171 -2.12 -32.03 -27.42
N PHE A 172 -2.93 -31.33 -26.66
CA PHE A 172 -3.17 -31.64 -25.24
C PHE A 172 -3.95 -32.96 -25.10
N LEU A 173 -5.06 -33.10 -25.83
CA LEU A 173 -5.85 -34.34 -25.82
C LEU A 173 -5.07 -35.52 -26.41
N TYR A 174 -4.24 -35.29 -27.41
CA TYR A 174 -3.34 -36.31 -27.95
C TYR A 174 -2.34 -36.77 -26.88
N THR A 175 -1.68 -35.86 -26.18
CA THR A 175 -0.73 -36.21 -25.11
C THR A 175 -1.42 -36.97 -23.99
N LEU A 176 -2.62 -36.55 -23.57
CA LEU A 176 -3.43 -37.27 -22.58
C LEU A 176 -3.75 -38.69 -23.06
N GLY A 177 -4.21 -38.81 -24.30
CA GLY A 177 -4.54 -40.10 -24.89
C GLY A 177 -3.37 -41.09 -24.96
N GLN A 178 -2.14 -40.60 -25.13
CA GLN A 178 -0.92 -41.41 -25.06
C GLN A 178 -0.60 -41.86 -23.62
N LEU A 179 -0.87 -41.06 -22.62
CA LEU A 179 -0.49 -41.31 -21.23
C LEU A 179 -1.53 -42.13 -20.46
N ILE A 180 -2.83 -41.86 -20.68
CA ILE A 180 -3.91 -42.43 -19.87
C ILE A 180 -4.93 -43.25 -20.69
N GLY A 181 -4.75 -43.41 -22.03
CA GLY A 181 -5.63 -44.16 -22.93
C GLY A 181 -6.53 -43.26 -23.78
N ALA A 182 -7.08 -43.85 -24.86
CA ALA A 182 -7.92 -43.12 -25.81
C ALA A 182 -9.17 -42.52 -25.13
N ASN A 183 -9.66 -41.42 -25.70
CA ASN A 183 -10.83 -40.69 -25.16
C ASN A 183 -10.70 -40.28 -23.70
N PRO A 184 -9.67 -39.50 -23.33
CA PRO A 184 -9.51 -39.00 -21.97
C PRO A 184 -10.71 -38.16 -21.52
N LEU A 185 -11.20 -38.41 -20.30
CA LEU A 185 -12.38 -37.74 -19.73
C LEU A 185 -11.97 -36.84 -18.59
N PRO A 186 -12.40 -35.58 -18.58
CA PRO A 186 -12.15 -34.70 -17.47
C PRO A 186 -12.98 -35.13 -16.26
N THR A 187 -12.39 -35.09 -15.07
CA THR A 187 -13.08 -35.39 -13.83
C THR A 187 -13.78 -34.13 -13.28
N LYS A 188 -14.63 -34.31 -12.25
CA LYS A 188 -15.26 -33.20 -11.53
C LYS A 188 -14.28 -32.49 -10.59
N LEU A 189 -13.13 -33.10 -10.28
CA LEU A 189 -12.13 -32.55 -9.36
C LEU A 189 -11.31 -31.48 -10.06
N THR A 190 -11.23 -30.30 -9.44
CA THR A 190 -10.54 -29.13 -10.00
C THR A 190 -9.72 -28.42 -8.92
N GLY A 191 -8.93 -27.43 -9.30
CA GLY A 191 -8.21 -26.57 -8.36
C GLY A 191 -9.09 -25.81 -7.35
N LYS A 192 -10.40 -25.69 -7.59
CA LYS A 192 -11.34 -25.07 -6.64
C LYS A 192 -11.55 -25.92 -5.38
N ASP A 193 -11.33 -27.23 -5.49
CA ASP A 193 -11.50 -28.20 -4.42
C ASP A 193 -10.22 -28.33 -3.58
N LEU A 194 -9.14 -27.65 -3.97
CA LEU A 194 -7.86 -27.67 -3.27
C LEU A 194 -7.94 -26.83 -1.99
N GLN A 195 -7.54 -27.43 -0.88
CA GLN A 195 -7.42 -26.76 0.41
C GLN A 195 -6.01 -26.17 0.61
N LYS A 196 -4.98 -26.95 0.25
CA LYS A 196 -3.58 -26.57 0.48
C LYS A 196 -2.64 -27.30 -0.47
N ALA A 197 -1.61 -26.58 -0.93
CA ALA A 197 -0.45 -27.13 -1.63
C ALA A 197 0.84 -26.77 -0.89
N THR A 198 1.74 -27.75 -0.68
CA THR A 198 3.01 -27.55 0.03
C THR A 198 4.14 -28.30 -0.67
N VAL A 199 5.33 -27.69 -0.66
CA VAL A 199 6.52 -28.36 -1.17
C VAL A 199 6.98 -29.40 -0.15
N VAL A 200 7.20 -30.62 -0.59
CA VAL A 200 7.79 -31.71 0.19
C VAL A 200 8.96 -32.30 -0.58
N PHE A 201 9.85 -33.00 0.12
CA PHE A 201 10.96 -33.70 -0.52
C PHE A 201 10.77 -35.20 -0.41
N ASP A 202 10.94 -35.90 -1.51
CA ASP A 202 10.91 -37.35 -1.53
C ASP A 202 11.99 -37.91 -0.63
N LYS A 203 11.62 -38.82 0.27
CA LYS A 203 12.52 -39.36 1.29
C LYS A 203 13.65 -40.23 0.72
N THR A 204 13.44 -40.81 -0.46
CA THR A 204 14.38 -41.75 -1.08
C THR A 204 15.31 -41.02 -2.09
N THR A 205 14.74 -40.12 -2.90
CA THR A 205 15.47 -39.47 -3.97
C THR A 205 15.91 -38.05 -3.65
N GLY A 206 15.37 -37.45 -2.57
CA GLY A 206 15.59 -36.05 -2.19
C GLY A 206 14.99 -35.04 -3.18
N LYS A 207 14.24 -35.48 -4.18
CA LYS A 207 13.66 -34.59 -5.20
C LYS A 207 12.48 -33.80 -4.65
N PRO A 208 12.33 -32.52 -5.01
CA PRO A 208 11.17 -31.73 -4.60
C PRO A 208 9.90 -32.20 -5.31
N GLN A 209 8.82 -32.22 -4.57
CA GLN A 209 7.48 -32.62 -4.99
C GLN A 209 6.46 -31.65 -4.41
N VAL A 210 5.24 -31.59 -4.96
CA VAL A 210 4.17 -30.74 -4.41
C VAL A 210 3.07 -31.63 -3.84
N GLN A 211 2.95 -31.63 -2.53
CA GLN A 211 1.85 -32.26 -1.82
C GLN A 211 0.62 -31.38 -1.92
N ILE A 212 -0.49 -31.95 -2.38
CA ILE A 212 -1.80 -31.33 -2.47
C ILE A 212 -2.77 -31.97 -1.50
N GLN A 213 -3.60 -31.16 -0.87
CA GLN A 213 -4.63 -31.59 0.05
C GLN A 213 -5.96 -30.99 -0.40
N PHE A 214 -6.98 -31.84 -0.55
CA PHE A 214 -8.30 -31.43 -0.96
C PHE A 214 -9.22 -31.12 0.22
N SER A 215 -10.20 -30.23 0.03
CA SER A 215 -11.28 -29.94 0.97
C SER A 215 -12.29 -31.11 1.03
N GLY A 216 -13.20 -31.07 1.99
CA GLY A 216 -14.13 -32.18 2.27
C GLY A 216 -14.86 -32.77 1.05
N GLN A 217 -15.39 -31.92 0.13
CA GLN A 217 -16.04 -32.40 -1.10
C GLN A 217 -15.00 -32.85 -2.14
N GLY A 218 -13.88 -32.15 -2.27
CA GLY A 218 -12.77 -32.50 -3.14
C GLY A 218 -12.14 -33.83 -2.73
N ALA A 219 -11.99 -34.10 -1.43
CA ALA A 219 -11.51 -35.38 -0.91
C ALA A 219 -12.43 -36.54 -1.33
N LYS A 220 -13.76 -36.35 -1.32
CA LYS A 220 -14.71 -37.36 -1.82
C LYS A 220 -14.57 -37.60 -3.31
N TYR A 221 -14.45 -36.55 -4.11
CA TYR A 221 -14.20 -36.71 -5.55
C TYR A 221 -12.88 -37.43 -5.82
N PHE A 222 -11.84 -37.12 -5.05
CA PHE A 222 -10.53 -37.74 -5.20
C PHE A 222 -10.55 -39.22 -4.80
N ASP A 223 -11.26 -39.56 -3.73
CA ASP A 223 -11.53 -40.92 -3.31
C ASP A 223 -12.24 -41.72 -4.40
N GLU A 224 -13.36 -41.22 -4.93
CA GLU A 224 -14.09 -41.85 -6.04
C GLU A 224 -13.21 -42.05 -7.27
N ILE A 225 -12.39 -41.07 -7.65
CA ILE A 225 -11.48 -41.14 -8.79
C ILE A 225 -10.42 -42.21 -8.57
N THR A 226 -9.77 -42.21 -7.39
CA THR A 226 -8.71 -43.16 -7.09
C THR A 226 -9.26 -44.59 -6.96
N LYS A 227 -10.43 -44.78 -6.38
CA LYS A 227 -11.10 -46.10 -6.24
C LYS A 227 -11.41 -46.74 -7.58
N ARG A 228 -11.92 -45.98 -8.55
CA ARG A 228 -12.27 -46.53 -9.88
C ARG A 228 -11.08 -46.69 -10.83
N ASN A 229 -9.93 -46.06 -10.52
CA ASN A 229 -8.72 -46.07 -11.35
C ASN A 229 -7.55 -46.85 -10.73
N ILE A 230 -7.80 -47.74 -9.79
CA ILE A 230 -6.73 -48.61 -9.20
C ILE A 230 -6.05 -49.39 -10.31
N GLY A 231 -4.72 -49.34 -10.42
CA GLY A 231 -3.91 -49.91 -11.46
C GLY A 231 -3.86 -49.13 -12.80
N HIS A 232 -4.58 -48.03 -12.87
CA HIS A 232 -4.61 -47.15 -14.05
C HIS A 232 -4.04 -45.76 -13.76
N PRO A 233 -3.47 -45.09 -14.77
CA PRO A 233 -2.95 -43.73 -14.59
C PRO A 233 -4.08 -42.70 -14.55
N VAL A 234 -3.92 -41.70 -13.67
CA VAL A 234 -4.74 -40.49 -13.63
C VAL A 234 -3.84 -39.31 -13.94
N ALA A 235 -4.14 -38.58 -15.02
CA ALA A 235 -3.34 -37.44 -15.41
C ALA A 235 -3.72 -36.18 -14.61
N ILE A 236 -2.70 -35.45 -14.24
CA ILE A 236 -2.78 -34.16 -13.56
C ILE A 236 -2.29 -33.11 -14.57
N ALA A 237 -3.16 -32.19 -14.96
CA ALA A 237 -2.84 -31.14 -15.90
C ALA A 237 -3.01 -29.75 -15.28
N LEU A 238 -2.15 -28.83 -15.66
CA LEU A 238 -2.19 -27.42 -15.32
C LEU A 238 -2.18 -26.62 -16.64
N ASP A 239 -3.17 -25.76 -16.82
CA ASP A 239 -3.27 -24.88 -18.01
C ASP A 239 -3.15 -25.65 -19.35
N ASN A 240 -3.82 -26.79 -19.44
CA ASN A 240 -3.77 -27.71 -20.60
C ASN A 240 -2.37 -28.28 -20.89
N GLN A 241 -1.50 -28.34 -19.88
CA GLN A 241 -0.23 -29.07 -19.94
C GLN A 241 -0.22 -30.21 -18.92
N VAL A 242 0.09 -31.42 -19.36
CA VAL A 242 0.18 -32.56 -18.45
C VAL A 242 1.46 -32.46 -17.65
N ILE A 243 1.29 -32.31 -16.31
CA ILE A 243 2.41 -32.27 -15.35
C ILE A 243 2.87 -33.68 -14.98
N SER A 244 1.90 -34.57 -14.72
CA SER A 244 2.17 -35.92 -14.23
C SER A 244 0.97 -36.81 -14.54
N ALA A 245 1.25 -38.12 -14.75
CA ALA A 245 0.21 -39.15 -14.90
C ALA A 245 0.56 -40.37 -14.04
N PRO A 246 0.49 -40.25 -12.71
CA PRO A 246 0.81 -41.35 -11.80
C PRO A 246 -0.23 -42.48 -11.90
N VAL A 247 0.25 -43.74 -11.79
CA VAL A 247 -0.62 -44.88 -11.65
C VAL A 247 -1.14 -44.95 -10.22
N VAL A 248 -2.44 -45.07 -10.08
CA VAL A 248 -3.09 -45.19 -8.75
C VAL A 248 -2.79 -46.56 -8.17
N GLN A 249 -2.08 -46.60 -7.04
CA GLN A 249 -1.73 -47.88 -6.35
C GLN A 249 -2.87 -48.38 -5.45
N THR A 250 -3.49 -47.43 -4.73
CA THR A 250 -4.56 -47.74 -3.75
C THR A 250 -5.56 -46.57 -3.72
N GLU A 251 -6.74 -46.86 -3.19
CA GLU A 251 -7.74 -45.85 -2.85
C GLU A 251 -7.16 -44.81 -1.86
N ILE A 252 -7.43 -43.53 -2.09
CA ILE A 252 -6.92 -42.42 -1.29
C ILE A 252 -8.10 -41.63 -0.69
N ALA A 253 -8.61 -42.16 0.45
CA ALA A 253 -9.77 -41.55 1.13
C ALA A 253 -9.46 -40.25 1.92
N ASN A 254 -8.17 -40.02 2.25
CA ASN A 254 -7.76 -38.86 3.05
C ASN A 254 -7.60 -37.57 2.23
N GLY A 255 -7.78 -37.61 0.92
CA GLY A 255 -7.69 -36.47 0.03
C GLY A 255 -6.29 -35.84 -0.08
N ILE A 256 -5.23 -36.59 0.25
CA ILE A 256 -3.84 -36.11 0.16
C ILE A 256 -3.14 -36.85 -0.97
N ALA A 257 -2.56 -36.08 -1.89
CA ALA A 257 -1.78 -36.59 -3.01
C ALA A 257 -0.45 -35.84 -3.16
N VAL A 258 0.47 -36.42 -3.91
CA VAL A 258 1.75 -35.81 -4.21
C VAL A 258 1.92 -35.74 -5.74
N ILE A 259 2.13 -34.54 -6.24
CA ILE A 259 2.50 -34.30 -7.63
C ILE A 259 4.01 -34.46 -7.75
N SER A 260 4.44 -35.50 -8.41
CA SER A 260 5.86 -35.78 -8.71
C SER A 260 6.17 -35.41 -10.15
N GLY A 261 7.39 -34.93 -10.40
CA GLY A 261 7.86 -34.55 -11.72
C GLY A 261 9.33 -34.14 -11.68
N THR A 262 9.82 -33.60 -12.80
CA THR A 262 11.18 -33.02 -12.88
C THR A 262 11.19 -31.59 -12.32
N PHE A 263 10.92 -31.45 -11.04
CA PHE A 263 10.87 -30.15 -10.38
C PHE A 263 12.24 -29.75 -9.84
N THR A 264 12.61 -28.48 -9.98
CA THR A 264 13.57 -27.80 -9.11
C THR A 264 12.85 -27.27 -7.87
N PRO A 265 13.56 -26.95 -6.77
CA PRO A 265 12.91 -26.36 -5.59
C PRO A 265 12.09 -25.10 -5.91
N ASP A 266 12.59 -24.25 -6.83
CA ASP A 266 11.92 -23.01 -7.23
C ASP A 266 10.65 -23.32 -8.05
N ILE A 267 10.69 -24.27 -8.98
CA ILE A 267 9.53 -24.68 -9.76
C ILE A 267 8.45 -25.28 -8.86
N ALA A 268 8.82 -26.14 -7.92
CA ALA A 268 7.88 -26.71 -6.96
C ALA A 268 7.26 -25.63 -6.05
N LYS A 269 8.05 -24.66 -5.63
CA LYS A 269 7.59 -23.51 -4.83
C LYS A 269 6.59 -22.66 -5.61
N ASN A 270 6.93 -22.29 -6.85
CA ASN A 270 6.06 -21.47 -7.70
C ASN A 270 4.74 -22.20 -8.01
N LEU A 271 4.80 -23.51 -8.28
CA LEU A 271 3.61 -24.34 -8.47
C LEU A 271 2.72 -24.37 -7.21
N ALA A 272 3.31 -24.58 -6.05
CA ALA A 272 2.56 -24.57 -4.79
C ALA A 272 1.90 -23.20 -4.52
N ILE A 273 2.59 -22.10 -4.82
CA ILE A 273 2.05 -20.74 -4.74
C ILE A 273 0.87 -20.56 -5.68
N ALA A 274 1.04 -20.92 -6.95
CA ALA A 274 0.00 -20.78 -7.97
C ALA A 274 -1.26 -21.58 -7.62
N LEU A 275 -1.09 -22.81 -7.12
CA LEU A 275 -2.18 -23.67 -6.69
C LEU A 275 -2.92 -23.13 -5.46
N ASN A 276 -2.19 -22.64 -4.45
CA ASN A 276 -2.80 -22.05 -3.25
C ASN A 276 -3.55 -20.74 -3.54
N ALA A 277 -3.06 -19.95 -4.47
CA ALA A 277 -3.71 -18.69 -4.87
C ALA A 277 -4.98 -18.93 -5.70
N GLY A 278 -5.07 -20.08 -6.37
CA GLY A 278 -6.18 -20.46 -7.24
C GLY A 278 -6.03 -20.01 -8.68
N ALA A 279 -6.95 -20.47 -9.51
CA ALA A 279 -6.99 -20.17 -10.94
C ALA A 279 -7.45 -18.74 -11.22
N LEU A 280 -6.86 -18.11 -12.22
CA LEU A 280 -7.33 -16.84 -12.77
C LEU A 280 -8.64 -17.06 -13.55
N PRO A 281 -9.67 -16.22 -13.32
CA PRO A 281 -10.95 -16.33 -14.02
C PRO A 281 -10.87 -15.88 -15.49
N ALA A 282 -9.83 -15.12 -15.83
CA ALA A 282 -9.56 -14.61 -17.18
C ALA A 282 -8.06 -14.53 -17.42
N PRO A 283 -7.59 -14.74 -18.68
CA PRO A 283 -6.19 -14.58 -19.03
C PRO A 283 -5.69 -13.14 -18.81
N LEU A 284 -4.43 -13.03 -18.39
CA LEU A 284 -3.75 -11.76 -18.19
C LEU A 284 -2.66 -11.56 -19.25
N HIS A 285 -2.66 -10.38 -19.86
CA HIS A 285 -1.62 -9.99 -20.83
C HIS A 285 -0.86 -8.77 -20.29
N VAL A 286 0.46 -8.88 -20.18
CA VAL A 286 1.32 -7.74 -19.82
C VAL A 286 1.30 -6.73 -20.97
N ILE A 287 0.84 -5.50 -20.69
CA ILE A 287 0.77 -4.42 -21.69
C ILE A 287 1.80 -3.32 -21.42
N ALA A 288 2.28 -3.21 -20.19
CA ALA A 288 3.35 -2.29 -19.83
C ALA A 288 4.14 -2.84 -18.64
N GLN A 289 5.44 -2.55 -18.66
CA GLN A 289 6.39 -2.93 -17.64
C GLN A 289 7.33 -1.75 -17.40
N SER A 290 7.56 -1.42 -16.12
CA SER A 290 8.53 -0.42 -15.71
C SER A 290 9.30 -0.95 -14.50
N SER A 291 10.61 -0.78 -14.50
CA SER A 291 11.46 -1.16 -13.37
C SER A 291 12.33 0.01 -12.94
N VAL A 292 12.45 0.19 -11.63
CA VAL A 292 13.29 1.24 -11.02
C VAL A 292 14.33 0.55 -10.15
N GLY A 293 15.61 0.84 -10.41
CA GLY A 293 16.68 0.33 -9.58
C GLY A 293 16.68 0.95 -8.18
N PRO A 294 16.94 0.17 -7.12
CA PRO A 294 16.92 0.67 -5.73
C PRO A 294 17.86 1.85 -5.48
N SER A 295 19.01 1.88 -6.15
CA SER A 295 19.99 2.97 -6.01
C SER A 295 19.46 4.32 -6.52
N LEU A 296 18.69 4.31 -7.61
CA LEU A 296 18.04 5.52 -8.15
C LEU A 296 16.98 6.07 -7.22
N GLY A 297 16.20 5.20 -6.58
CA GLY A 297 15.18 5.60 -5.62
C GLY A 297 15.78 6.29 -4.39
N ILE A 298 16.83 5.70 -3.79
CA ILE A 298 17.51 6.26 -2.62
C ILE A 298 18.15 7.62 -2.94
N ASP A 299 18.85 7.75 -4.08
CA ASP A 299 19.44 9.01 -4.50
C ASP A 299 18.39 10.10 -4.70
N SER A 300 17.28 9.76 -5.34
CA SER A 300 16.15 10.66 -5.55
C SER A 300 15.50 11.10 -4.23
N LEU A 301 15.38 10.18 -3.25
CA LEU A 301 14.88 10.50 -1.91
C LEU A 301 15.79 11.51 -1.21
N HIS A 302 17.12 11.29 -1.22
CA HIS A 302 18.08 12.21 -0.61
C HIS A 302 18.01 13.60 -1.24
N LYS A 303 17.98 13.70 -2.57
CA LYS A 303 17.84 14.97 -3.29
C LYS A 303 16.53 15.69 -2.96
N SER A 304 15.42 14.95 -2.89
CA SER A 304 14.11 15.51 -2.53
C SER A 304 14.06 16.01 -1.09
N MET A 305 14.64 15.27 -0.14
CA MET A 305 14.74 15.72 1.25
C MET A 305 15.61 16.98 1.39
N PHE A 306 16.74 17.03 0.68
CA PHE A 306 17.60 18.22 0.67
C PHE A 306 16.87 19.45 0.09
N ALA A 307 16.15 19.28 -1.02
CA ALA A 307 15.32 20.33 -1.61
C ALA A 307 14.20 20.79 -0.65
N ALA A 308 13.55 19.85 0.05
CA ALA A 308 12.52 20.17 1.05
C ALA A 308 13.08 21.02 2.21
N ILE A 309 14.28 20.68 2.72
CA ILE A 309 14.94 21.42 3.79
C ILE A 309 15.29 22.83 3.32
N ILE A 310 15.90 22.97 2.14
CA ILE A 310 16.24 24.30 1.58
C ILE A 310 14.96 25.11 1.39
N GLY A 311 13.91 24.55 0.79
CA GLY A 311 12.64 25.23 0.59
C GLY A 311 12.02 25.69 1.92
N PHE A 312 12.02 24.82 2.93
CA PHE A 312 11.50 25.13 4.25
C PHE A 312 12.29 26.28 4.94
N LEU A 313 13.61 26.23 4.89
CA LEU A 313 14.47 27.29 5.45
C LEU A 313 14.29 28.62 4.69
N SER A 314 14.15 28.58 3.36
CA SER A 314 13.88 29.77 2.56
C SER A 314 12.55 30.42 2.95
N ILE A 315 11.51 29.64 3.20
CA ILE A 315 10.21 30.12 3.68
C ILE A 315 10.36 30.75 5.07
N ILE A 316 11.05 30.12 6.00
CA ILE A 316 11.31 30.68 7.34
C ILE A 316 12.02 32.01 7.24
N PHE A 317 13.08 32.11 6.43
CA PHE A 317 13.81 33.32 6.19
C PHE A 317 12.91 34.42 5.62
N PHE A 318 12.18 34.14 4.55
CA PHE A 318 11.25 35.07 3.90
C PHE A 318 10.18 35.59 4.88
N MET A 319 9.52 34.68 5.60
CA MET A 319 8.45 35.04 6.55
C MET A 319 8.98 35.89 7.71
N THR A 320 10.14 35.53 8.25
CA THR A 320 10.74 36.27 9.38
C THR A 320 11.23 37.64 8.93
N TYR A 321 11.79 37.77 7.72
CA TYR A 321 12.30 39.03 7.18
C TYR A 321 11.16 40.02 6.90
N ILE A 322 10.07 39.58 6.22
CA ILE A 322 8.97 40.44 5.80
C ILE A 322 7.96 40.72 6.91
N TYR A 323 7.57 39.67 7.63
CA TYR A 323 6.48 39.75 8.62
C TYR A 323 6.98 39.82 10.06
N ARG A 324 8.30 39.82 10.27
CA ARG A 324 8.93 40.00 11.60
C ARG A 324 8.28 39.08 12.67
N LYS A 325 7.66 39.65 13.70
CA LYS A 325 7.05 38.91 14.83
C LYS A 325 5.91 37.99 14.37
N GLU A 326 5.02 38.47 13.51
CA GLU A 326 3.93 37.67 12.93
C GLU A 326 4.51 36.54 12.08
N GLY A 327 5.61 36.79 11.36
CA GLY A 327 6.33 35.77 10.57
C GLY A 327 6.88 34.64 11.43
N VAL A 328 7.46 34.94 12.60
CA VAL A 328 7.91 33.89 13.55
C VAL A 328 6.74 33.02 14.03
N ILE A 329 5.59 33.62 14.31
CA ILE A 329 4.39 32.89 14.71
C ILE A 329 3.92 31.95 13.58
N ALA A 330 3.93 32.45 12.33
CA ALA A 330 3.60 31.62 11.18
C ALA A 330 4.59 30.46 10.99
N CYS A 331 5.88 30.68 11.23
CA CYS A 331 6.90 29.61 11.16
C CYS A 331 6.65 28.50 12.21
N VAL A 332 6.24 28.89 13.43
CA VAL A 332 5.85 27.90 14.46
C VAL A 332 4.60 27.12 14.01
N ALA A 333 3.58 27.83 13.49
CA ALA A 333 2.39 27.18 12.98
C ALA A 333 2.70 26.24 11.79
N LEU A 334 3.63 26.63 10.91
CA LEU A 334 4.09 25.82 9.80
C LEU A 334 4.85 24.58 10.26
N ALA A 335 5.69 24.68 11.28
CA ALA A 335 6.36 23.52 11.88
C ALA A 335 5.34 22.53 12.48
N MET A 336 4.33 23.03 13.20
CA MET A 336 3.24 22.20 13.70
C MET A 336 2.43 21.55 12.58
N TYR A 337 2.11 22.29 11.51
CA TYR A 337 1.47 21.79 10.30
C TYR A 337 2.27 20.63 9.70
N THR A 338 3.58 20.79 9.52
CA THR A 338 4.46 19.77 8.96
C THR A 338 4.42 18.48 9.76
N VAL A 339 4.54 18.58 11.09
CA VAL A 339 4.50 17.43 12.00
C VAL A 339 3.16 16.70 11.93
N ILE A 340 2.05 17.44 11.95
CA ILE A 340 0.70 16.89 11.86
C ILE A 340 0.49 16.19 10.51
N THR A 341 0.92 16.80 9.42
CA THR A 341 0.76 16.25 8.06
C THR A 341 1.53 14.95 7.91
N LEU A 342 2.80 14.91 8.34
CA LEU A 342 3.63 13.71 8.31
C LEU A 342 3.03 12.57 9.16
N PHE A 343 2.46 12.90 10.32
CA PHE A 343 1.78 11.91 11.14
C PHE A 343 0.51 11.38 10.46
N ILE A 344 -0.28 12.24 9.82
CA ILE A 344 -1.50 11.82 9.11
C ILE A 344 -1.16 10.91 7.93
N TYR A 345 -0.03 11.11 7.26
CA TYR A 345 0.44 10.19 6.20
C TYR A 345 0.75 8.78 6.73
N LYS A 346 1.21 8.66 7.97
CA LYS A 346 1.36 7.35 8.64
C LYS A 346 0.03 6.75 9.08
N LEU A 347 -0.86 7.60 9.59
CA LEU A 347 -2.16 7.18 10.11
C LEU A 347 -3.08 6.65 8.99
N ILE A 348 -3.14 7.40 7.88
CA ILE A 348 -3.78 6.98 6.62
C ILE A 348 -2.65 6.41 5.78
N PRO A 349 -2.48 5.10 5.61
CA PRO A 349 -1.28 4.51 5.00
C PRO A 349 -1.08 5.01 3.56
N VAL A 350 -0.64 6.27 3.42
CA VAL A 350 -0.38 6.92 2.15
C VAL A 350 0.95 6.41 1.60
N THR A 351 0.94 5.86 0.40
CA THR A 351 2.16 5.48 -0.29
C THR A 351 2.90 6.74 -0.77
N LEU A 352 4.04 7.02 -0.14
CA LEU A 352 4.88 8.16 -0.48
C LEU A 352 5.71 7.84 -1.73
N THR A 353 5.39 8.49 -2.84
CA THR A 353 6.13 8.50 -4.10
C THR A 353 6.94 9.81 -4.21
N LEU A 354 7.87 9.89 -5.17
CA LEU A 354 8.55 11.16 -5.49
C LEU A 354 7.55 12.27 -5.80
N ALA A 355 6.52 11.95 -6.57
CA ALA A 355 5.42 12.89 -6.85
C ALA A 355 4.65 13.25 -5.58
N GLY A 356 4.42 12.28 -4.66
CA GLY A 356 3.79 12.52 -3.37
C GLY A 356 4.62 13.45 -2.48
N ILE A 357 5.94 13.31 -2.47
CA ILE A 357 6.84 14.25 -1.78
C ILE A 357 6.75 15.65 -2.40
N ALA A 358 6.72 15.76 -3.73
CA ALA A 358 6.52 17.03 -4.40
C ALA A 358 5.18 17.70 -4.04
N GLY A 359 4.09 16.90 -3.96
CA GLY A 359 2.78 17.35 -3.47
C GLY A 359 2.82 17.87 -2.04
N PHE A 360 3.57 17.19 -1.16
CA PHE A 360 3.79 17.65 0.21
C PHE A 360 4.56 18.97 0.26
N ILE A 361 5.68 19.11 -0.47
CA ILE A 361 6.46 20.35 -0.54
C ILE A 361 5.60 21.50 -1.06
N LEU A 362 4.82 21.26 -2.12
CA LEU A 362 3.89 22.26 -2.66
C LEU A 362 2.85 22.69 -1.62
N SER A 363 2.33 21.75 -0.83
CA SER A 363 1.34 22.04 0.22
C SER A 363 1.91 22.91 1.36
N ILE A 364 3.22 22.80 1.65
CA ILE A 364 3.93 23.72 2.58
C ILE A 364 3.87 25.15 2.08
N GLY A 365 4.11 25.38 0.77
CA GLY A 365 3.99 26.71 0.16
C GLY A 365 2.58 27.29 0.28
N MET A 366 1.55 26.50 -0.01
CA MET A 366 0.15 26.92 0.13
C MET A 366 -0.27 27.16 1.60
N ALA A 367 0.33 26.43 2.56
CA ALA A 367 0.08 26.67 3.98
C ALA A 367 0.59 28.03 4.43
N VAL A 368 1.70 28.49 3.87
CA VAL A 368 2.25 29.84 4.16
C VAL A 368 1.41 30.94 3.51
N ASP A 369 0.92 30.73 2.30
CA ASP A 369 0.09 31.69 1.56
C ASP A 369 -1.17 32.09 2.35
N ALA A 370 -1.83 31.12 2.97
CA ALA A 370 -2.95 31.39 3.87
C ALA A 370 -2.58 32.32 5.03
N ASN A 371 -1.41 32.14 5.65
CA ASN A 371 -0.93 33.01 6.73
C ASN A 371 -0.58 34.43 6.23
N ILE A 372 0.05 34.53 5.06
CA ILE A 372 0.35 35.80 4.40
C ILE A 372 -0.93 36.60 4.16
N LEU A 373 -1.95 35.96 3.60
CA LEU A 373 -3.23 36.61 3.32
C LEU A 373 -3.89 37.13 4.61
N ILE A 374 -3.86 36.35 5.69
CA ILE A 374 -4.38 36.77 6.99
C ILE A 374 -3.62 38.01 7.49
N PHE A 375 -2.28 38.01 7.44
CA PHE A 375 -1.46 39.13 7.92
C PHE A 375 -1.67 40.39 7.10
N GLU A 376 -1.78 40.31 5.79
CA GLU A 376 -2.05 41.45 4.93
C GLU A 376 -3.44 42.02 5.21
N ARG A 377 -4.47 41.22 5.36
CA ARG A 377 -5.81 41.68 5.77
C ARG A 377 -5.80 42.32 7.16
N MET A 378 -5.04 41.77 8.09
CA MET A 378 -4.89 42.38 9.42
C MET A 378 -4.17 43.73 9.33
N LYS A 379 -3.09 43.88 8.53
CA LYS A 379 -2.41 45.16 8.30
C LYS A 379 -3.31 46.19 7.64
N GLU A 380 -4.15 45.81 6.66
CA GLU A 380 -5.15 46.71 6.07
C GLU A 380 -6.12 47.29 7.11
N GLU A 381 -6.61 46.43 8.04
CA GLU A 381 -7.52 46.89 9.09
C GLU A 381 -6.82 47.80 10.12
N LEU A 382 -5.55 47.53 10.43
CA LEU A 382 -4.73 48.42 11.26
C LEU A 382 -4.49 49.78 10.63
N ARG A 383 -4.19 49.81 9.30
CA ARG A 383 -4.05 51.07 8.55
C ARG A 383 -5.33 51.92 8.49
N ARG A 384 -6.51 51.27 8.66
CA ARG A 384 -7.81 51.94 8.80
C ARG A 384 -8.07 52.49 10.20
N GLY A 385 -7.08 52.42 11.11
CA GLY A 385 -7.18 52.93 12.46
C GLY A 385 -7.93 52.05 13.44
N LYS A 386 -8.22 50.79 13.08
CA LYS A 386 -8.91 49.86 14.02
C LYS A 386 -7.96 49.37 15.11
N PRO A 387 -8.44 49.18 16.33
CA PRO A 387 -7.67 48.51 17.38
C PRO A 387 -7.21 47.13 16.94
N ARG A 388 -6.03 46.71 17.42
CA ARG A 388 -5.38 45.46 17.03
C ARG A 388 -6.27 44.22 17.19
N ASP A 389 -7.06 44.15 18.28
CA ASP A 389 -7.99 43.04 18.54
C ASP A 389 -9.09 42.95 17.50
N ILE A 390 -9.62 44.10 17.05
CA ILE A 390 -10.67 44.20 16.03
C ILE A 390 -10.05 43.94 14.65
N ALA A 391 -8.86 44.48 14.38
CA ALA A 391 -8.14 44.27 13.13
C ALA A 391 -7.82 42.81 12.91
N MET A 392 -7.39 42.10 13.96
CA MET A 392 -7.14 40.66 13.91
C MET A 392 -8.43 39.87 13.60
N LYS A 393 -9.52 40.14 14.35
CA LYS A 393 -10.81 39.44 14.10
C LYS A 393 -11.32 39.66 12.70
N ASN A 394 -11.27 40.90 12.20
CA ASN A 394 -11.74 41.26 10.86
C ASN A 394 -10.81 40.69 9.77
N GLY A 395 -9.48 40.72 10.00
CA GLY A 395 -8.48 40.15 9.10
C GLY A 395 -8.71 38.68 8.85
N PHE A 396 -8.91 37.88 9.92
CA PHE A 396 -9.26 36.47 9.80
C PHE A 396 -10.57 36.23 9.07
N SER A 397 -11.63 37.00 9.41
CA SER A 397 -12.94 36.83 8.76
C SER A 397 -12.91 37.14 7.28
N ARG A 398 -12.18 38.19 6.87
CA ARG A 398 -12.05 38.58 5.45
C ARG A 398 -11.11 37.69 4.65
N ALA A 399 -10.04 37.20 5.28
CA ALA A 399 -9.12 36.27 4.65
C ALA A 399 -9.77 34.89 4.42
N TRP A 400 -10.64 34.47 5.34
CA TRP A 400 -11.24 33.14 5.30
C TRP A 400 -11.96 32.83 4.00
N THR A 401 -12.78 33.75 3.50
CA THR A 401 -13.52 33.52 2.24
C THR A 401 -12.59 33.27 1.07
N SER A 402 -11.53 34.08 0.93
CA SER A 402 -10.54 33.91 -0.14
C SER A 402 -9.72 32.62 0.02
N ILE A 403 -9.28 32.30 1.24
CA ILE A 403 -8.55 31.05 1.53
C ILE A 403 -9.42 29.84 1.22
N ARG A 404 -10.67 29.83 1.66
CA ARG A 404 -11.61 28.74 1.42
C ARG A 404 -11.83 28.53 -0.09
N ASP A 405 -12.15 29.58 -0.82
CA ASP A 405 -12.54 29.51 -2.22
C ASP A 405 -11.35 29.05 -3.11
N SER A 406 -10.14 29.57 -2.84
CA SER A 406 -8.91 29.11 -3.51
C SER A 406 -8.60 27.63 -3.21
N ASN A 407 -8.69 27.22 -1.93
CA ASN A 407 -8.40 25.84 -1.56
C ASN A 407 -9.46 24.85 -2.04
N ILE A 408 -10.75 25.23 -2.09
CA ILE A 408 -11.80 24.38 -2.68
C ILE A 408 -11.49 24.07 -4.13
N THR A 409 -11.04 25.05 -4.93
CA THR A 409 -10.64 24.84 -6.33
C THR A 409 -9.50 23.82 -6.43
N SER A 410 -8.49 23.96 -5.58
CA SER A 410 -7.36 23.01 -5.51
C SER A 410 -7.81 21.61 -5.06
N ILE A 411 -8.74 21.50 -4.10
CA ILE A 411 -9.32 20.24 -3.64
C ILE A 411 -10.08 19.54 -4.78
N ILE A 412 -10.88 20.28 -5.56
CA ILE A 412 -11.58 19.74 -6.74
C ILE A 412 -10.57 19.20 -7.75
N THR A 413 -9.50 19.95 -8.03
CA THR A 413 -8.42 19.48 -8.91
C THR A 413 -7.77 18.20 -8.39
N CYS A 414 -7.46 18.13 -7.09
CA CYS A 414 -6.93 16.92 -6.46
C CYS A 414 -7.90 15.73 -6.57
N ALA A 415 -9.21 15.95 -6.39
CA ALA A 415 -10.21 14.91 -6.55
C ALA A 415 -10.26 14.35 -7.99
N ILE A 416 -10.20 15.23 -9.00
CA ILE A 416 -10.15 14.84 -10.40
C ILE A 416 -8.86 14.03 -10.68
N LEU A 417 -7.70 14.53 -10.25
CA LEU A 417 -6.43 13.84 -10.42
C LEU A 417 -6.38 12.49 -9.69
N PHE A 418 -7.01 12.39 -8.52
CA PHE A 418 -7.08 11.14 -7.76
C PHE A 418 -7.96 10.10 -8.47
N TYR A 419 -9.08 10.52 -9.04
CA TYR A 419 -10.02 9.60 -9.70
C TYR A 419 -9.53 9.15 -11.07
N PHE A 420 -9.03 10.07 -11.90
CA PHE A 420 -8.64 9.80 -13.29
C PHE A 420 -7.13 9.54 -13.46
N GLY A 421 -6.30 9.85 -12.47
CA GLY A 421 -4.84 9.74 -12.57
C GLY A 421 -4.31 8.31 -12.44
N SER A 422 -3.11 8.10 -12.96
CA SER A 422 -2.30 6.90 -12.71
C SER A 422 -1.78 6.85 -11.27
N GLY A 423 -1.17 5.73 -10.83
CA GLY A 423 -0.68 5.53 -9.46
C GLY A 423 0.19 6.67 -8.93
N ILE A 424 1.15 7.15 -9.74
CA ILE A 424 2.04 8.27 -9.40
C ILE A 424 1.24 9.57 -9.20
N VAL A 425 0.31 9.87 -10.13
CA VAL A 425 -0.53 11.07 -10.06
C VAL A 425 -1.51 11.01 -8.89
N ARG A 426 -2.03 9.82 -8.58
CA ARG A 426 -2.88 9.61 -7.38
C ARG A 426 -2.13 9.89 -6.08
N GLY A 427 -0.88 9.42 -5.98
CA GLY A 427 -0.02 9.69 -4.83
C GLY A 427 0.18 11.20 -4.60
N PHE A 428 0.52 11.94 -5.67
CA PHE A 428 0.61 13.40 -5.65
C PHE A 428 -0.71 14.05 -5.21
N ALA A 429 -1.82 13.67 -5.84
CA ALA A 429 -3.14 14.26 -5.56
C ALA A 429 -3.58 14.03 -4.11
N LEU A 430 -3.35 12.83 -3.56
CA LEU A 430 -3.71 12.49 -2.19
C LEU A 430 -2.87 13.26 -1.16
N THR A 431 -1.54 13.33 -1.35
CA THR A 431 -0.67 14.07 -0.42
C THR A 431 -0.97 15.57 -0.47
N LEU A 432 -1.19 16.13 -1.66
CA LEU A 432 -1.57 17.52 -1.83
C LEU A 432 -2.94 17.83 -1.20
N PHE A 433 -3.94 16.98 -1.42
CA PHE A 433 -5.27 17.11 -0.82
C PHE A 433 -5.20 17.15 0.70
N LEU A 434 -4.53 16.16 1.32
CA LEU A 434 -4.37 16.13 2.77
C LEU A 434 -3.61 17.35 3.29
N GLY A 435 -2.54 17.77 2.58
CA GLY A 435 -1.80 18.97 2.91
C GLY A 435 -2.68 20.22 2.91
N ILE A 436 -3.53 20.40 1.89
CA ILE A 436 -4.44 21.54 1.81
C ILE A 436 -5.44 21.55 2.97
N VAL A 437 -6.07 20.43 3.27
CA VAL A 437 -7.05 20.33 4.37
C VAL A 437 -6.40 20.67 5.71
N ILE A 438 -5.21 20.14 5.97
CA ILE A 438 -4.48 20.39 7.20
C ILE A 438 -3.98 21.85 7.25
N SER A 439 -3.56 22.44 6.13
CA SER A 439 -3.12 23.84 6.07
C SER A 439 -4.23 24.81 6.42
N MET A 440 -5.44 24.57 5.91
CA MET A 440 -6.63 25.36 6.26
C MET A 440 -6.92 25.30 7.77
N PHE A 441 -6.86 24.10 8.33
CA PHE A 441 -7.01 23.92 9.77
C PHE A 441 -5.91 24.66 10.55
N SER A 442 -4.64 24.55 10.13
CA SER A 442 -3.50 25.19 10.78
C SER A 442 -3.61 26.71 10.74
N ALA A 443 -3.91 27.30 9.56
CA ALA A 443 -4.02 28.75 9.40
C ALA A 443 -5.14 29.34 10.28
N ILE A 444 -6.32 28.70 10.29
CA ILE A 444 -7.49 29.24 11.01
C ILE A 444 -7.42 28.97 12.50
N THR A 445 -6.91 27.80 12.90
CA THR A 445 -6.98 27.36 14.28
C THR A 445 -5.66 27.59 15.00
N ILE A 446 -4.55 27.09 14.46
CA ILE A 446 -3.25 27.17 15.13
C ILE A 446 -2.71 28.61 15.09
N THR A 447 -2.58 29.20 13.90
CA THR A 447 -2.04 30.56 13.73
C THR A 447 -2.88 31.57 14.47
N ARG A 448 -4.21 31.48 14.41
CA ARG A 448 -5.12 32.39 15.12
C ARG A 448 -4.91 32.34 16.63
N ASN A 449 -4.86 31.16 17.22
CA ASN A 449 -4.68 31.02 18.66
C ASN A 449 -3.27 31.47 19.11
N LEU A 450 -2.24 31.18 18.32
CA LEU A 450 -0.88 31.67 18.58
C LEU A 450 -0.85 33.19 18.59
N LEU A 451 -1.41 33.88 17.60
CA LEU A 451 -1.49 35.34 17.56
C LEU A 451 -2.19 35.92 18.78
N TYR A 452 -3.34 35.35 19.19
CA TYR A 452 -4.05 35.81 20.38
C TYR A 452 -3.22 35.69 21.67
N VAL A 453 -2.43 34.63 21.83
CA VAL A 453 -1.60 34.43 23.03
C VAL A 453 -0.41 35.39 23.05
N PHE A 454 0.23 35.63 21.90
CA PHE A 454 1.37 36.55 21.80
C PHE A 454 0.94 38.03 22.01
N ASP A 455 -0.18 38.45 21.42
CA ASP A 455 -0.71 39.80 21.58
C ASP A 455 -1.07 40.13 23.05
N THR A 456 -1.61 39.13 23.76
CA THR A 456 -1.94 39.29 25.18
C THR A 456 -0.69 39.46 26.09
N LYS A 457 0.44 38.85 25.70
CA LYS A 457 1.70 39.02 26.44
C LYS A 457 2.28 40.44 26.27
N GLU A 458 2.21 40.99 25.05
CA GLU A 458 2.67 42.36 24.77
C GLU A 458 1.87 43.41 25.55
N LYS A 459 0.53 43.30 25.61
CA LYS A 459 -0.30 44.20 26.44
C LYS A 459 0.04 44.14 27.93
N LYS A 460 0.38 42.98 28.48
CA LYS A 460 0.79 42.85 29.88
C LYS A 460 2.17 43.44 30.17
N SER A 461 3.10 43.33 29.19
CA SER A 461 4.44 43.90 29.35
C SER A 461 4.42 45.43 29.27
N SER A 462 3.55 46.02 28.44
CA SER A 462 3.42 47.50 28.30
C SER A 462 2.64 48.18 29.44
N ILE A 463 1.94 47.43 30.31
CA ILE A 463 1.23 47.95 31.50
C ILE A 463 2.12 47.90 32.72
N ASN A 464 3.19 47.10 32.72
CA ASN A 464 4.13 46.94 33.83
C ASN A 464 5.40 47.80 33.67
N HIS A 465 5.46 48.64 32.65
CA HIS A 465 6.44 49.70 32.43
C HIS A 465 5.71 51.05 32.40
#